data_9efcb5d5911a1820906f1a421afda16e
#
_entry.id   9efcb5d5911a1820906f1a421afda16e
#
_cell.length_a   1.000
_cell.length_b   1.000
_cell.length_c   1.000
_cell.angle_alpha   90.00
_cell.angle_beta   90.00
_cell.angle_gamma   90.00
#
_symmetry.space_group_name_H-M   'P 1'
#
loop_
_entity.id
_entity.type
_entity.pdbx_description
1 polymer ?
#
loop_
_entity_poly.entity_id
_entity_poly.type
_entity_poly.pdbx_seq_one_letter_code
_entity_poly.pdbx_strand_id
1 'polypeptide(L)'
;MGPIIVALILIFLLAMALAFIIPVSYILAKYVSEPHTISYQDAYDTEKEKGFLEGYDSLEKEEIMIPSFDGYELHGEVILREGLKESEGIEESDGRNGSDGSDGSHGRNGSDGSDESHGAGSKERFVILTHGYTYNRLGSVKYMNLYRKMGYSCIQYDLRGHGANAKCPVTMGLKESRDLLAVIDWVHERYGENIILGLHGESMGSASQTLALREKPRVDFVVNDCGFAELTEVLRGQLSKRFHLPAFLVSTASILNKIYYKYSYQEVRPVDALKENQVPICFMHGREDTFIPYQHSELMAETTKGYQEVHLYEDADHALSFEKHPKEYEENLKAFLEKVLG
;
A
#
# COMPACT_ATOMS: atom_id res chain seq x y z
N MET A 1 -29.89 45.89 28.36
CA MET A 1 -30.42 44.50 28.24
C MET A 1 -29.96 43.71 29.45
N GLY A 2 -30.85 43.03 30.18
CA GLY A 2 -30.46 42.30 31.38
C GLY A 2 -29.57 41.07 31.02
N PRO A 3 -28.70 40.63 31.93
CA PRO A 3 -27.76 39.50 31.71
C PRO A 3 -28.44 38.23 31.22
N ILE A 4 -29.72 38.01 31.58
CA ILE A 4 -30.51 36.83 31.14
C ILE A 4 -30.79 36.91 29.63
N ILE A 5 -31.13 38.08 29.07
CA ILE A 5 -31.38 38.22 27.63
C ILE A 5 -30.10 37.97 26.84
N VAL A 6 -28.95 38.44 27.31
CA VAL A 6 -27.64 38.18 26.69
C VAL A 6 -27.33 36.70 26.71
N ALA A 7 -27.54 36.04 27.84
CA ALA A 7 -27.32 34.58 27.95
C ALA A 7 -28.22 33.79 26.99
N LEU A 8 -29.51 34.12 26.87
CA LEU A 8 -30.43 33.47 25.94
C LEU A 8 -30.02 33.66 24.47
N ILE A 9 -29.56 34.86 24.09
CA ILE A 9 -29.03 35.13 22.74
C ILE A 9 -27.78 34.28 22.47
N LEU A 10 -26.87 34.22 23.42
CA LEU A 10 -25.65 33.39 23.26
C LEU A 10 -25.98 31.91 23.15
N ILE A 11 -26.91 31.38 23.96
CA ILE A 11 -27.38 29.98 23.86
C ILE A 11 -28.03 29.74 22.50
N PHE A 12 -28.85 30.65 22.01
CA PHE A 12 -29.50 30.54 20.70
C PHE A 12 -28.45 30.52 19.57
N LEU A 13 -27.47 31.46 19.59
CA LEU A 13 -26.39 31.51 18.60
C LEU A 13 -25.53 30.21 18.62
N LEU A 14 -25.22 29.71 19.81
CA LEU A 14 -24.51 28.44 19.97
C LEU A 14 -25.31 27.26 19.38
N ALA A 15 -26.61 27.20 19.68
CA ALA A 15 -27.47 26.15 19.13
C ALA A 15 -27.53 26.19 17.60
N MET A 16 -27.65 27.39 17.03
CA MET A 16 -27.60 27.59 15.57
C MET A 16 -26.25 27.14 14.96
N ALA A 17 -25.14 27.50 15.61
CA ALA A 17 -23.81 27.11 15.18
C ALA A 17 -23.65 25.56 15.23
N LEU A 18 -24.06 24.93 16.30
CA LEU A 18 -24.03 23.46 16.44
C LEU A 18 -24.95 22.75 15.43
N ALA A 19 -26.12 23.33 15.15
CA ALA A 19 -27.06 22.81 14.15
C ALA A 19 -26.47 22.81 12.73
N PHE A 20 -25.46 23.65 12.45
CA PHE A 20 -24.72 23.66 11.20
C PHE A 20 -23.45 22.76 11.29
N ILE A 21 -22.64 22.95 12.33
CA ILE A 21 -21.32 22.30 12.45
C ILE A 21 -21.47 20.77 12.52
N ILE A 22 -22.43 20.25 13.31
CA ILE A 22 -22.56 18.81 13.51
C ILE A 22 -22.92 18.06 12.22
N PRO A 23 -23.96 18.45 11.46
CA PRO A 23 -24.28 17.79 10.19
C PRO A 23 -23.15 17.87 9.17
N VAL A 24 -22.52 19.05 9.01
CA VAL A 24 -21.40 19.21 8.07
C VAL A 24 -20.22 18.31 8.47
N SER A 25 -19.87 18.28 9.75
CA SER A 25 -18.79 17.43 10.25
C SER A 25 -19.11 15.95 10.10
N TYR A 26 -20.37 15.54 10.26
CA TYR A 26 -20.81 14.16 10.01
C TYR A 26 -20.68 13.79 8.53
N ILE A 27 -21.12 14.66 7.63
CA ILE A 27 -20.98 14.47 6.18
C ILE A 27 -19.50 14.31 5.80
N LEU A 28 -18.62 15.16 6.35
CA LEU A 28 -17.17 15.05 6.12
C LEU A 28 -16.60 13.72 6.66
N ALA A 29 -17.00 13.32 7.87
CA ALA A 29 -16.57 12.03 8.44
C ALA A 29 -17.01 10.85 7.56
N LYS A 30 -18.26 10.89 7.12
CA LYS A 30 -18.81 9.88 6.22
C LYS A 30 -18.09 9.86 4.86
N TYR A 31 -17.84 11.02 4.27
CA TYR A 31 -17.13 11.15 2.99
C TYR A 31 -15.73 10.53 3.03
N VAL A 32 -15.00 10.70 4.16
CA VAL A 32 -13.65 10.14 4.34
C VAL A 32 -13.69 8.64 4.60
N SER A 33 -14.66 8.15 5.37
CA SER A 33 -14.66 6.74 5.84
C SER A 33 -15.58 5.81 5.03
N GLU A 34 -16.52 6.35 4.25
CA GLU A 34 -17.39 5.59 3.36
C GLU A 34 -17.28 6.14 1.93
N PRO A 35 -16.12 5.98 1.26
CA PRO A 35 -15.94 6.50 -0.07
C PRO A 35 -16.82 5.81 -1.10
N HIS A 36 -17.14 6.56 -2.14
CA HIS A 36 -17.63 5.94 -3.37
C HIS A 36 -16.43 5.39 -4.15
N THR A 37 -16.28 4.08 -4.15
CA THR A 37 -15.18 3.39 -4.83
C THR A 37 -15.53 3.10 -6.28
N ILE A 38 -14.53 3.17 -7.17
CA ILE A 38 -14.69 2.83 -8.59
C ILE A 38 -15.07 1.35 -8.74
N SER A 39 -15.93 1.04 -9.71
CA SER A 39 -16.22 -0.35 -10.06
C SER A 39 -15.03 -1.02 -10.75
N TYR A 40 -14.98 -2.36 -10.75
CA TYR A 40 -13.96 -3.08 -11.51
C TYR A 40 -14.00 -2.77 -13.00
N GLN A 41 -15.22 -2.68 -13.57
CA GLN A 41 -15.38 -2.40 -14.99
C GLN A 41 -14.89 -0.99 -15.34
N ASP A 42 -15.27 0.03 -14.55
CA ASP A 42 -14.83 1.40 -14.82
C ASP A 42 -13.30 1.55 -14.63
N ALA A 43 -12.72 0.87 -13.64
CA ALA A 43 -11.28 0.84 -13.46
C ALA A 43 -10.58 0.14 -14.63
N TYR A 44 -11.10 -1.01 -15.06
CA TYR A 44 -10.58 -1.74 -16.22
C TYR A 44 -10.60 -0.89 -17.48
N ASP A 45 -11.73 -0.26 -17.78
CA ASP A 45 -11.87 0.59 -18.97
C ASP A 45 -10.91 1.79 -18.90
N THR A 46 -10.77 2.41 -17.72
CA THR A 46 -9.85 3.53 -17.50
C THR A 46 -8.39 3.12 -17.72
N GLU A 47 -7.93 2.03 -17.10
CA GLU A 47 -6.54 1.59 -17.24
C GLU A 47 -6.23 1.04 -18.63
N LYS A 48 -7.24 0.50 -19.32
CA LYS A 48 -7.14 0.07 -20.72
C LYS A 48 -7.00 1.26 -21.68
N GLU A 49 -7.77 2.33 -21.48
CA GLU A 49 -7.64 3.57 -22.25
C GLU A 49 -6.25 4.20 -22.09
N LYS A 50 -5.66 4.10 -20.91
CA LYS A 50 -4.28 4.53 -20.64
C LYS A 50 -3.22 3.60 -21.23
N GLY A 51 -3.58 2.41 -21.72
CA GLY A 51 -2.66 1.41 -22.27
C GLY A 51 -1.95 0.55 -21.21
N PHE A 52 -2.29 0.68 -19.91
CA PHE A 52 -1.62 -0.08 -18.86
C PHE A 52 -2.04 -1.55 -18.78
N LEU A 53 -3.18 -1.91 -19.36
CA LEU A 53 -3.65 -3.30 -19.41
C LEU A 53 -3.20 -4.07 -20.66
N GLU A 54 -2.25 -3.54 -21.44
CA GLU A 54 -1.73 -4.28 -22.59
C GLU A 54 -1.06 -5.58 -22.13
N GLY A 55 -1.56 -6.71 -22.62
CA GLY A 55 -1.09 -8.05 -22.25
C GLY A 55 -1.56 -8.55 -20.87
N TYR A 56 -2.20 -7.72 -20.03
CA TYR A 56 -2.63 -8.11 -18.68
C TYR A 56 -3.60 -9.29 -18.67
N ASP A 57 -4.56 -9.33 -19.60
CA ASP A 57 -5.56 -10.41 -19.66
C ASP A 57 -4.97 -11.78 -20.06
N SER A 58 -3.80 -11.77 -20.70
CA SER A 58 -3.09 -12.99 -21.11
C SER A 58 -2.10 -13.50 -20.06
N LEU A 59 -1.90 -12.76 -18.97
CA LEU A 59 -1.03 -13.20 -17.89
C LEU A 59 -1.67 -14.34 -17.11
N GLU A 60 -0.86 -15.32 -16.73
CA GLU A 60 -1.23 -16.28 -15.71
C GLU A 60 -1.28 -15.57 -14.37
N LYS A 61 -2.46 -15.58 -13.75
CA LYS A 61 -2.75 -14.91 -12.47
C LYS A 61 -3.39 -15.92 -11.53
N GLU A 62 -2.84 -16.03 -10.34
CA GLU A 62 -3.44 -16.80 -9.27
C GLU A 62 -4.28 -15.87 -8.41
N GLU A 63 -5.59 -16.09 -8.36
CA GLU A 63 -6.48 -15.40 -7.43
C GLU A 63 -6.22 -15.88 -6.01
N ILE A 64 -6.07 -14.94 -5.08
CA ILE A 64 -5.77 -15.22 -3.68
C ILE A 64 -6.80 -14.57 -2.76
N MET A 65 -7.05 -15.22 -1.63
CA MET A 65 -7.78 -14.69 -0.49
C MET A 65 -6.93 -14.78 0.76
N ILE A 66 -6.64 -13.65 1.38
CA ILE A 66 -5.76 -13.58 2.55
C ILE A 66 -6.60 -13.12 3.75
N PRO A 67 -6.68 -13.93 4.83
CA PRO A 67 -7.34 -13.51 6.05
C PRO A 67 -6.53 -12.43 6.77
N SER A 68 -7.18 -11.31 7.08
CA SER A 68 -6.57 -10.23 7.84
C SER A 68 -6.77 -10.43 9.36
N PHE A 69 -6.11 -9.58 10.13
CA PHE A 69 -6.00 -9.62 11.59
C PHE A 69 -7.35 -9.64 12.35
N ASP A 70 -8.44 -9.15 11.74
CA ASP A 70 -9.78 -9.07 12.35
C ASP A 70 -10.79 -10.02 11.67
N GLY A 71 -10.29 -11.01 10.90
CA GLY A 71 -11.11 -11.95 10.16
C GLY A 71 -11.70 -11.38 8.87
N TYR A 72 -11.27 -10.19 8.46
CA TYR A 72 -11.62 -9.63 7.16
C TYR A 72 -10.81 -10.32 6.06
N GLU A 73 -11.45 -10.68 4.95
CA GLU A 73 -10.81 -11.33 3.82
C GLU A 73 -10.37 -10.31 2.77
N LEU A 74 -9.12 -10.41 2.33
CA LEU A 74 -8.52 -9.57 1.31
C LEU A 74 -8.39 -10.35 0.01
N HIS A 75 -9.06 -9.89 -1.03
CA HIS A 75 -8.94 -10.44 -2.37
C HIS A 75 -7.75 -9.81 -3.09
N GLY A 76 -6.99 -10.64 -3.75
CA GLY A 76 -5.81 -10.22 -4.52
C GLY A 76 -5.47 -11.21 -5.62
N GLU A 77 -4.34 -10.99 -6.24
CA GLU A 77 -3.78 -11.88 -7.25
C GLU A 77 -2.25 -11.89 -7.18
N VAL A 78 -1.68 -13.03 -7.50
CA VAL A 78 -0.24 -13.19 -7.70
C VAL A 78 0.05 -13.33 -9.18
N ILE A 79 1.04 -12.60 -9.65
CA ILE A 79 1.58 -12.70 -11.00
C ILE A 79 3.07 -13.06 -10.86
N LEU A 80 3.39 -14.31 -11.07
CA LEU A 80 4.77 -14.79 -10.99
C LEU A 80 5.61 -14.25 -12.17
N ARG A 81 6.90 -14.03 -11.93
CA ARG A 81 7.86 -13.75 -12.99
C ARG A 81 7.98 -14.92 -13.95
N GLU A 82 8.35 -14.67 -15.20
CA GLU A 82 8.59 -15.73 -16.17
C GLU A 82 9.66 -16.73 -15.67
N GLY A 83 9.35 -18.01 -15.81
CA GLY A 83 10.24 -19.11 -15.42
C GLY A 83 10.16 -19.54 -13.95
N LEU A 84 9.43 -18.82 -13.10
CA LEU A 84 9.07 -19.31 -11.77
C LEU A 84 7.79 -20.15 -11.88
N LYS A 85 7.90 -21.46 -11.66
CA LYS A 85 6.74 -22.34 -11.51
C LYS A 85 6.46 -22.49 -10.02
N GLU A 86 5.20 -22.66 -9.66
CA GLU A 86 4.85 -23.06 -8.29
C GLU A 86 5.65 -24.31 -7.92
N SER A 87 6.40 -24.27 -6.82
CA SER A 87 6.90 -25.48 -6.21
C SER A 87 5.68 -26.29 -5.77
N GLU A 88 5.49 -27.46 -6.35
CA GLU A 88 4.50 -28.44 -5.88
C GLU A 88 4.61 -28.53 -4.36
N GLY A 89 3.46 -28.39 -3.68
CA GLY A 89 3.36 -28.22 -2.25
C GLY A 89 4.24 -29.19 -1.47
N ILE A 90 4.74 -28.69 -0.35
CA ILE A 90 5.43 -29.51 0.67
C ILE A 90 4.51 -30.68 0.99
N GLU A 91 4.89 -31.90 0.50
CA GLU A 91 4.27 -33.15 0.93
C GLU A 91 4.38 -33.20 2.45
N GLU A 92 3.26 -33.27 3.13
CA GLU A 92 3.22 -33.68 4.54
C GLU A 92 3.97 -34.98 4.70
N SER A 93 5.12 -34.96 5.35
CA SER A 93 5.85 -36.14 5.74
C SER A 93 5.04 -36.89 6.79
N ASP A 94 4.25 -37.87 6.32
CA ASP A 94 3.58 -38.84 7.18
C ASP A 94 4.64 -39.74 7.83
N GLY A 95 4.84 -39.51 9.12
CA GLY A 95 5.76 -40.30 9.93
C GLY A 95 5.26 -41.71 10.10
N ARG A 96 5.83 -42.67 9.37
CA ARG A 96 5.78 -44.10 9.73
C ARG A 96 7.17 -44.67 9.80
N ASN A 97 7.59 -44.93 11.03
CA ASN A 97 8.66 -45.87 11.40
C ASN A 97 8.42 -47.26 10.82
N GLY A 98 9.43 -47.81 10.20
CA GLY A 98 9.48 -49.25 9.85
C GLY A 98 10.94 -49.66 9.60
N SER A 99 11.53 -50.29 10.61
CA SER A 99 12.82 -50.92 10.59
C SER A 99 12.84 -52.17 9.68
N ASP A 100 13.96 -52.43 9.01
CA ASP A 100 14.76 -53.65 8.91
C ASP A 100 15.45 -53.73 7.54
N GLY A 101 16.76 -53.80 7.49
CA GLY A 101 17.59 -54.97 7.49
C GLY A 101 18.22 -55.30 6.15
N SER A 102 19.57 -55.23 6.13
CA SER A 102 20.53 -56.10 5.43
C SER A 102 20.90 -55.89 3.93
N ASP A 103 22.18 -55.60 3.79
CA ASP A 103 23.22 -56.22 2.96
C ASP A 103 23.12 -56.29 1.42
N GLY A 104 24.24 -55.87 0.77
CA GLY A 104 24.65 -56.42 -0.53
C GLY A 104 25.40 -55.50 -1.47
N SER A 105 26.66 -55.39 -1.26
CA SER A 105 27.82 -55.05 -2.12
C SER A 105 27.73 -54.98 -3.65
N HIS A 106 28.61 -54.10 -4.18
CA HIS A 106 29.41 -54.12 -5.43
C HIS A 106 28.84 -53.51 -6.72
N GLY A 107 29.62 -52.58 -7.23
CA GLY A 107 29.68 -52.26 -8.65
C GLY A 107 30.16 -50.83 -8.96
N ARG A 108 31.50 -50.66 -9.13
CA ARG A 108 32.14 -49.47 -9.72
C ARG A 108 31.89 -49.38 -11.23
N ASN A 109 31.69 -48.18 -11.72
CA ASN A 109 32.28 -47.53 -12.92
C ASN A 109 31.36 -46.34 -13.26
N GLY A 110 31.78 -45.13 -13.41
CA GLY A 110 32.90 -44.53 -14.07
C GLY A 110 32.38 -43.42 -14.97
N SER A 111 32.82 -42.20 -14.69
CA SER A 111 32.89 -41.00 -15.61
C SER A 111 31.63 -40.59 -16.37
N ASP A 112 31.06 -39.43 -16.10
CA ASP A 112 31.45 -38.21 -16.81
C ASP A 112 30.95 -36.96 -16.04
N GLY A 113 31.86 -36.08 -15.79
CA GLY A 113 31.58 -34.78 -15.20
C GLY A 113 30.84 -33.87 -16.17
N SER A 114 29.74 -33.38 -15.76
CA SER A 114 29.31 -32.04 -16.09
C SER A 114 29.10 -31.31 -14.77
N ASP A 115 30.10 -30.57 -14.38
CA ASP A 115 30.04 -29.54 -13.37
C ASP A 115 28.96 -28.54 -13.80
N GLU A 116 27.73 -28.80 -13.45
CA GLU A 116 26.78 -27.70 -13.27
C GLU A 116 27.09 -27.10 -11.91
N SER A 117 27.97 -26.09 -11.90
CA SER A 117 28.12 -25.16 -10.84
C SER A 117 26.75 -24.48 -10.64
N HIS A 118 25.94 -25.03 -9.72
CA HIS A 118 24.84 -24.30 -9.15
C HIS A 118 25.45 -23.13 -8.38
N GLY A 119 25.66 -22.01 -9.11
CA GLY A 119 25.96 -20.73 -8.52
C GLY A 119 24.90 -20.45 -7.44
N ALA A 120 25.33 -19.89 -6.32
CA ALA A 120 24.45 -19.47 -5.23
C ALA A 120 23.25 -18.74 -5.85
N GLY A 121 22.07 -19.40 -5.84
CA GLY A 121 20.90 -18.94 -6.56
C GLY A 121 20.53 -17.53 -6.10
N SER A 122 20.36 -16.60 -7.04
CA SER A 122 19.87 -15.27 -6.74
C SER A 122 18.53 -15.40 -6.02
N LYS A 123 18.35 -14.65 -4.92
CA LYS A 123 17.08 -14.64 -4.18
C LYS A 123 15.93 -14.30 -5.11
N GLU A 124 14.79 -14.98 -4.94
CA GLU A 124 13.56 -14.64 -5.62
C GLU A 124 13.10 -13.24 -5.18
N ARG A 125 12.55 -12.47 -6.13
CA ARG A 125 12.17 -11.07 -5.92
C ARG A 125 10.66 -10.92 -6.01
N PHE A 126 10.10 -10.33 -4.97
CA PHE A 126 8.66 -10.07 -4.86
C PHE A 126 8.42 -8.59 -4.55
N VAL A 127 7.28 -8.08 -5.02
CA VAL A 127 6.77 -6.77 -4.64
C VAL A 127 5.28 -6.84 -4.34
N ILE A 128 4.87 -6.24 -3.22
CA ILE A 128 3.46 -6.04 -2.89
C ILE A 128 3.05 -4.64 -3.37
N LEU A 129 2.02 -4.57 -4.19
CA LEU A 129 1.49 -3.35 -4.79
C LEU A 129 0.18 -2.95 -4.11
N THR A 130 0.15 -1.74 -3.56
CA THR A 130 -0.98 -1.22 -2.79
C THR A 130 -1.56 0.02 -3.45
N HIS A 131 -2.80 -0.08 -3.92
CA HIS A 131 -3.50 0.99 -4.66
C HIS A 131 -3.94 2.16 -3.76
N GLY A 132 -4.34 3.27 -4.40
CA GLY A 132 -4.82 4.48 -3.75
C GLY A 132 -6.28 4.42 -3.29
N TYR A 133 -6.69 5.49 -2.58
CA TYR A 133 -8.06 5.71 -2.11
C TYR A 133 -9.05 5.75 -3.28
N THR A 134 -10.24 5.17 -3.08
CA THR A 134 -11.36 5.04 -4.05
C THR A 134 -11.12 4.13 -5.25
N TYR A 135 -9.91 3.62 -5.44
CA TYR A 135 -9.57 2.74 -6.56
C TYR A 135 -9.66 1.24 -6.19
N ASN A 136 -9.05 0.36 -6.96
CA ASN A 136 -8.90 -1.07 -6.70
C ASN A 136 -7.53 -1.54 -7.26
N ARG A 137 -7.20 -2.84 -7.13
CA ARG A 137 -5.90 -3.38 -7.52
C ARG A 137 -5.50 -3.11 -8.98
N LEU A 138 -6.47 -2.88 -9.89
CA LEU A 138 -6.16 -2.57 -11.30
C LEU A 138 -5.36 -1.26 -11.45
N GLY A 139 -5.49 -0.30 -10.54
CA GLY A 139 -4.67 0.91 -10.54
C GLY A 139 -3.18 0.67 -10.30
N SER A 140 -2.83 -0.52 -9.79
CA SER A 140 -1.43 -0.91 -9.56
C SER A 140 -0.80 -1.63 -10.76
N VAL A 141 -1.56 -1.94 -11.82
CA VAL A 141 -1.07 -2.70 -12.99
C VAL A 141 0.07 -1.96 -13.70
N LYS A 142 0.03 -0.63 -13.74
CA LYS A 142 1.14 0.18 -14.28
C LYS A 142 2.47 -0.12 -13.59
N TYR A 143 2.48 -0.26 -12.28
CA TYR A 143 3.66 -0.63 -11.48
C TYR A 143 3.99 -2.11 -11.61
N MET A 144 2.99 -2.99 -11.64
CA MET A 144 3.18 -4.42 -11.90
C MET A 144 3.94 -4.64 -13.20
N ASN A 145 3.56 -3.98 -14.28
CA ASN A 145 4.24 -4.05 -15.58
C ASN A 145 5.71 -3.60 -15.47
N LEU A 146 5.98 -2.57 -14.68
CA LEU A 146 7.32 -2.06 -14.44
C LEU A 146 8.18 -3.08 -13.68
N TYR A 147 7.70 -3.61 -12.56
CA TYR A 147 8.43 -4.58 -11.74
C TYR A 147 8.65 -5.92 -12.45
N ARG A 148 7.68 -6.40 -13.24
CA ARG A 148 7.85 -7.63 -14.03
C ARG A 148 8.99 -7.53 -15.04
N LYS A 149 9.17 -6.39 -15.70
CA LYS A 149 10.33 -6.13 -16.59
C LYS A 149 11.66 -6.20 -15.84
N MET A 150 11.67 -5.96 -14.53
CA MET A 150 12.83 -6.05 -13.65
C MET A 150 12.98 -7.43 -12.99
N GLY A 151 12.14 -8.43 -13.37
CA GLY A 151 12.23 -9.80 -12.89
C GLY A 151 11.60 -10.04 -11.51
N TYR A 152 10.65 -9.19 -11.09
CA TYR A 152 9.88 -9.38 -9.86
C TYR A 152 8.59 -10.17 -10.12
N SER A 153 8.23 -11.01 -9.19
CA SER A 153 6.86 -11.50 -9.00
C SER A 153 6.05 -10.43 -8.25
N CYS A 154 4.79 -10.23 -8.65
CA CYS A 154 3.97 -9.15 -8.10
C CYS A 154 2.77 -9.71 -7.36
N ILE A 155 2.50 -9.18 -6.19
CA ILE A 155 1.28 -9.40 -5.42
C ILE A 155 0.50 -8.09 -5.43
N GLN A 156 -0.71 -8.09 -5.95
CA GLN A 156 -1.60 -6.95 -5.86
C GLN A 156 -2.94 -7.36 -5.26
N TYR A 157 -3.47 -6.54 -4.37
CA TYR A 157 -4.67 -6.85 -3.61
C TYR A 157 -5.56 -5.62 -3.46
N ASP A 158 -6.83 -5.86 -3.22
CA ASP A 158 -7.77 -4.79 -2.93
C ASP A 158 -7.68 -4.40 -1.46
N LEU A 159 -7.55 -3.11 -1.17
CA LEU A 159 -7.65 -2.59 0.18
C LEU A 159 -9.05 -2.85 0.75
N ARG A 160 -9.17 -2.96 2.08
CA ARG A 160 -10.47 -3.15 2.73
C ARG A 160 -11.50 -2.11 2.26
N GLY A 161 -12.74 -2.57 2.04
CA GLY A 161 -13.83 -1.72 1.52
C GLY A 161 -13.75 -1.37 0.05
N HIS A 162 -12.70 -1.79 -0.67
CA HIS A 162 -12.48 -1.52 -2.09
C HIS A 162 -12.58 -2.79 -2.94
N GLY A 163 -12.68 -2.61 -4.25
CA GLY A 163 -12.61 -3.68 -5.23
C GLY A 163 -13.60 -4.83 -4.98
N ALA A 164 -13.08 -6.06 -4.95
CA ALA A 164 -13.84 -7.28 -4.69
C ALA A 164 -14.13 -7.51 -3.20
N ASN A 165 -13.49 -6.75 -2.33
CA ASN A 165 -13.62 -6.91 -0.89
C ASN A 165 -15.00 -6.49 -0.36
N ALA A 166 -15.41 -7.11 0.75
CA ALA A 166 -16.63 -6.74 1.45
C ALA A 166 -16.63 -5.26 1.83
N LYS A 167 -17.77 -4.59 1.69
CA LYS A 167 -17.88 -3.16 2.04
C LYS A 167 -17.72 -2.97 3.55
N CYS A 168 -16.82 -2.09 3.91
CA CYS A 168 -16.57 -1.65 5.28
C CYS A 168 -16.01 -0.23 5.28
N PRO A 169 -16.03 0.47 6.41
CA PRO A 169 -15.40 1.77 6.52
C PRO A 169 -13.90 1.71 6.30
N VAL A 170 -13.38 2.69 5.55
CA VAL A 170 -11.96 2.91 5.29
C VAL A 170 -11.36 3.72 6.44
N THR A 171 -10.11 3.41 6.80
CA THR A 171 -9.44 4.07 7.93
C THR A 171 -8.19 4.87 7.55
N MET A 172 -8.06 5.17 6.24
CA MET A 172 -7.00 6.01 5.67
C MET A 172 -5.57 5.55 6.01
N GLY A 173 -5.39 4.23 6.10
CA GLY A 173 -4.10 3.60 6.37
C GLY A 173 -4.01 2.87 7.72
N LEU A 174 -4.86 3.13 8.73
CA LEU A 174 -4.72 2.52 10.06
C LEU A 174 -5.00 1.01 10.08
N LYS A 175 -6.13 0.58 9.58
CA LYS A 175 -6.45 -0.84 9.45
C LYS A 175 -5.79 -1.43 8.21
N GLU A 176 -5.71 -0.64 7.15
CA GLU A 176 -5.08 -1.00 5.90
C GLU A 176 -3.60 -1.36 6.08
N SER A 177 -2.88 -0.72 7.01
CA SER A 177 -1.50 -1.10 7.37
C SER A 177 -1.43 -2.47 8.04
N ARG A 178 -2.42 -2.81 8.87
CA ARG A 178 -2.49 -4.14 9.50
C ARG A 178 -2.90 -5.24 8.52
N ASP A 179 -3.72 -4.89 7.53
CA ASP A 179 -4.01 -5.79 6.40
C ASP A 179 -2.75 -6.08 5.60
N LEU A 180 -1.95 -5.04 5.30
CA LEU A 180 -0.68 -5.20 4.60
C LEU A 180 0.30 -6.09 5.37
N LEU A 181 0.35 -6.00 6.70
CA LEU A 181 1.16 -6.93 7.52
C LEU A 181 0.73 -8.38 7.30
N ALA A 182 -0.58 -8.66 7.26
CA ALA A 182 -1.06 -10.01 6.95
C ALA A 182 -0.68 -10.46 5.54
N VAL A 183 -0.67 -9.56 4.55
CA VAL A 183 -0.19 -9.87 3.20
C VAL A 183 1.31 -10.17 3.19
N ILE A 184 2.12 -9.40 3.93
CA ILE A 184 3.57 -9.62 4.07
C ILE A 184 3.84 -10.99 4.70
N ASP A 185 3.15 -11.32 5.79
CA ASP A 185 3.30 -12.61 6.48
C ASP A 185 2.89 -13.75 5.54
N TRP A 186 1.78 -13.62 4.83
CA TRP A 186 1.33 -14.61 3.84
C TRP A 186 2.37 -14.85 2.73
N VAL A 187 3.04 -13.79 2.24
CA VAL A 187 4.11 -13.93 1.23
C VAL A 187 5.29 -14.73 1.79
N HIS A 188 5.73 -14.44 3.02
CA HIS A 188 6.81 -15.19 3.66
C HIS A 188 6.42 -16.64 3.99
N GLU A 189 5.19 -16.89 4.43
CA GLU A 189 4.69 -18.24 4.67
C GLU A 189 4.66 -19.07 3.40
N ARG A 190 4.31 -18.47 2.27
CA ARG A 190 4.18 -19.17 1.00
C ARG A 190 5.51 -19.35 0.25
N TYR A 191 6.36 -18.35 0.23
CA TYR A 191 7.57 -18.31 -0.60
C TYR A 191 8.87 -18.42 0.22
N GLY A 192 8.75 -18.49 1.55
CA GLY A 192 9.88 -18.63 2.47
C GLY A 192 10.55 -17.30 2.83
N GLU A 193 11.55 -17.40 3.72
CA GLU A 193 12.24 -16.25 4.28
C GLU A 193 13.41 -15.75 3.40
N ASN A 194 13.89 -16.59 2.48
CA ASN A 194 15.06 -16.24 1.66
C ASN A 194 14.68 -15.59 0.34
N ILE A 195 13.85 -14.57 0.41
CA ILE A 195 13.39 -13.75 -0.72
C ILE A 195 13.83 -12.29 -0.55
N ILE A 196 13.69 -11.50 -1.61
CA ILE A 196 13.68 -10.05 -1.57
C ILE A 196 12.24 -9.63 -1.67
N LEU A 197 11.74 -8.90 -0.67
CA LEU A 197 10.37 -8.42 -0.64
C LEU A 197 10.32 -6.89 -0.56
N GLY A 198 9.76 -6.25 -1.58
CA GLY A 198 9.51 -4.81 -1.61
C GLY A 198 8.04 -4.45 -1.43
N LEU A 199 7.81 -3.22 -1.04
CA LEU A 199 6.48 -2.60 -1.02
C LEU A 199 6.44 -1.42 -1.98
N HIS A 200 5.36 -1.29 -2.76
CA HIS A 200 5.11 -0.12 -3.57
C HIS A 200 3.66 0.30 -3.41
N GLY A 201 3.44 1.48 -2.86
CA GLY A 201 2.10 2.02 -2.63
C GLY A 201 1.90 3.38 -3.27
N GLU A 202 0.67 3.64 -3.67
CA GLU A 202 0.23 4.93 -4.20
C GLU A 202 -0.72 5.62 -3.24
N SER A 203 -0.49 6.90 -2.92
CA SER A 203 -1.40 7.73 -2.12
C SER A 203 -1.76 7.09 -0.77
N MET A 204 -3.01 6.69 -0.53
CA MET A 204 -3.43 5.96 0.67
C MET A 204 -2.69 4.61 0.81
N GLY A 205 -2.34 3.95 -0.29
CA GLY A 205 -1.48 2.76 -0.29
C GLY A 205 -0.10 3.06 0.29
N SER A 206 0.50 4.19 -0.10
CA SER A 206 1.75 4.69 0.47
C SER A 206 1.64 4.97 1.98
N ALA A 207 0.54 5.59 2.41
CA ALA A 207 0.29 5.84 3.83
C ALA A 207 0.14 4.54 4.61
N SER A 208 -0.56 3.55 4.04
CA SER A 208 -0.75 2.22 4.65
C SER A 208 0.57 1.49 4.85
N GLN A 209 1.42 1.44 3.82
CA GLN A 209 2.73 0.79 3.94
C GLN A 209 3.67 1.54 4.89
N THR A 210 3.65 2.86 4.88
CA THR A 210 4.45 3.66 5.82
C THR A 210 4.03 3.42 7.27
N LEU A 211 2.71 3.35 7.54
CA LEU A 211 2.18 3.01 8.86
C LEU A 211 2.55 1.58 9.29
N ALA A 212 2.61 0.62 8.36
CA ALA A 212 3.02 -0.75 8.65
C ALA A 212 4.46 -0.85 9.15
N LEU A 213 5.35 0.08 8.76
CA LEU A 213 6.75 0.11 9.21
C LEU A 213 6.92 0.27 10.73
N ARG A 214 5.87 0.70 11.47
CA ARG A 214 5.87 0.72 12.95
C ARG A 214 6.13 -0.66 13.55
N GLU A 215 5.62 -1.70 12.90
CA GLU A 215 5.73 -3.09 13.36
C GLU A 215 7.01 -3.77 12.86
N LYS A 216 7.88 -3.03 12.15
CA LYS A 216 9.16 -3.50 11.61
C LYS A 216 9.01 -4.78 10.78
N PRO A 217 8.15 -4.77 9.76
CA PRO A 217 7.91 -5.94 8.92
C PRO A 217 9.18 -6.37 8.19
N ARG A 218 9.23 -7.63 7.77
CA ARG A 218 10.33 -8.20 6.99
C ARG A 218 10.21 -7.78 5.52
N VAL A 219 10.71 -6.59 5.20
CA VAL A 219 10.74 -6.03 3.84
C VAL A 219 12.10 -5.39 3.59
N ASP A 220 12.56 -5.46 2.35
CA ASP A 220 13.90 -5.00 1.97
C ASP A 220 13.89 -3.53 1.49
N PHE A 221 12.78 -3.07 0.91
CA PHE A 221 12.63 -1.69 0.45
C PHE A 221 11.16 -1.26 0.37
N VAL A 222 10.97 0.05 0.32
CA VAL A 222 9.65 0.68 0.15
C VAL A 222 9.72 1.74 -0.95
N VAL A 223 8.72 1.77 -1.83
CA VAL A 223 8.48 2.88 -2.77
C VAL A 223 7.18 3.57 -2.37
N ASN A 224 7.29 4.84 -2.02
CA ASN A 224 6.19 5.69 -1.57
C ASN A 224 5.84 6.69 -2.68
N ASP A 225 4.79 6.41 -3.45
CA ASP A 225 4.32 7.31 -4.50
C ASP A 225 3.19 8.18 -3.99
N CYS A 226 3.38 9.49 -4.04
CA CYS A 226 2.46 10.57 -3.62
C CYS A 226 1.76 10.34 -2.27
N GLY A 227 2.46 9.74 -1.30
CA GLY A 227 1.95 9.51 0.04
C GLY A 227 1.86 10.77 0.89
N PHE A 228 1.14 10.67 2.00
CA PHE A 228 1.01 11.79 2.94
C PHE A 228 1.66 11.51 4.29
N ALA A 229 2.20 12.55 4.92
CA ALA A 229 2.81 12.49 6.24
C ALA A 229 1.76 12.50 7.36
N GLU A 230 0.71 13.32 7.19
CA GLU A 230 -0.35 13.55 8.18
C GLU A 230 -1.71 13.73 7.50
N LEU A 231 -2.69 12.90 7.85
CA LEU A 231 -4.03 12.97 7.26
C LEU A 231 -4.73 14.31 7.54
N THR A 232 -4.59 14.84 8.75
CA THR A 232 -5.24 16.10 9.15
C THR A 232 -4.81 17.28 8.28
N GLU A 233 -3.56 17.34 7.85
CA GLU A 233 -3.05 18.40 6.98
C GLU A 233 -3.64 18.29 5.56
N VAL A 234 -3.68 17.08 5.02
CA VAL A 234 -4.33 16.83 3.72
C VAL A 234 -5.79 17.25 3.76
N LEU A 235 -6.55 16.79 4.78
CA LEU A 235 -7.98 17.13 4.90
C LEU A 235 -8.24 18.62 5.09
N ARG A 236 -7.40 19.33 5.87
CA ARG A 236 -7.49 20.77 6.03
C ARG A 236 -7.22 21.50 4.71
N GLY A 237 -6.18 21.07 4.00
CA GLY A 237 -5.85 21.63 2.68
C GLY A 237 -6.99 21.45 1.69
N GLN A 238 -7.53 20.23 1.58
CA GLN A 238 -8.64 19.92 0.68
C GLN A 238 -9.94 20.65 1.06
N LEU A 239 -10.26 20.71 2.35
CA LEU A 239 -11.46 21.40 2.82
C LEU A 239 -11.43 22.90 2.50
N SER A 240 -10.27 23.54 2.71
CA SER A 240 -10.08 24.95 2.44
C SER A 240 -10.04 25.27 0.94
N LYS A 241 -9.23 24.52 0.17
CA LYS A 241 -9.00 24.79 -1.26
C LYS A 241 -10.20 24.42 -2.14
N ARG A 242 -10.79 23.25 -1.90
CA ARG A 242 -11.83 22.68 -2.79
C ARG A 242 -13.24 23.08 -2.38
N PHE A 243 -13.52 23.13 -1.06
CA PHE A 243 -14.86 23.37 -0.54
C PHE A 243 -15.04 24.77 0.06
N HIS A 244 -13.98 25.55 0.18
CA HIS A 244 -13.97 26.89 0.81
C HIS A 244 -14.58 26.88 2.22
N LEU A 245 -14.42 25.76 2.95
CA LEU A 245 -14.91 25.58 4.31
C LEU A 245 -13.80 25.79 5.34
N PRO A 246 -14.14 26.25 6.54
CA PRO A 246 -13.16 26.49 7.61
C PRO A 246 -12.45 25.21 8.05
N ALA A 247 -11.11 25.26 8.18
CA ALA A 247 -10.26 24.12 8.53
C ALA A 247 -10.62 23.48 9.90
N PHE A 248 -11.23 24.22 10.85
CA PHE A 248 -11.64 23.67 12.15
C PHE A 248 -12.67 22.53 12.01
N LEU A 249 -13.46 22.51 10.92
CA LEU A 249 -14.42 21.43 10.65
C LEU A 249 -13.75 20.05 10.50
N VAL A 250 -12.48 19.99 10.13
CA VAL A 250 -11.70 18.74 10.14
C VAL A 250 -11.59 18.20 11.57
N SER A 251 -11.37 19.06 12.56
CA SER A 251 -11.28 18.65 13.96
C SER A 251 -12.61 18.14 14.51
N THR A 252 -13.72 18.81 14.20
CA THR A 252 -15.05 18.37 14.60
C THR A 252 -15.48 17.10 13.85
N ALA A 253 -15.15 16.99 12.56
CA ALA A 253 -15.35 15.76 11.79
C ALA A 253 -14.54 14.60 12.36
N SER A 254 -13.29 14.83 12.79
CA SER A 254 -12.46 13.82 13.45
C SER A 254 -13.05 13.29 14.74
N ILE A 255 -13.69 14.15 15.55
CA ILE A 255 -14.40 13.72 16.77
C ILE A 255 -15.58 12.80 16.40
N LEU A 256 -16.39 13.19 15.42
CA LEU A 256 -17.50 12.34 14.95
C LEU A 256 -16.99 11.06 14.32
N ASN A 257 -15.90 11.12 13.56
CA ASN A 257 -15.24 9.96 12.98
C ASN A 257 -14.82 8.95 14.07
N LYS A 258 -14.25 9.43 15.18
CA LYS A 258 -13.91 8.59 16.33
C LYS A 258 -15.14 7.90 16.95
N ILE A 259 -16.27 8.58 16.99
CA ILE A 259 -17.53 8.04 17.54
C ILE A 259 -18.10 6.96 16.62
N TYR A 260 -18.22 7.24 15.31
CA TYR A 260 -18.88 6.36 14.35
C TYR A 260 -17.97 5.28 13.79
N TYR A 261 -16.71 5.63 13.42
CA TYR A 261 -15.79 4.76 12.71
C TYR A 261 -14.60 4.27 13.57
N LYS A 262 -14.56 4.68 14.86
CA LYS A 262 -13.60 4.22 15.87
C LYS A 262 -12.14 4.65 15.66
N TYR A 263 -11.88 5.61 14.78
CA TYR A 263 -10.55 6.24 14.64
C TYR A 263 -10.68 7.75 14.48
N SER A 264 -9.68 8.50 14.89
CA SER A 264 -9.55 9.93 14.67
C SER A 264 -8.53 10.21 13.56
N TYR A 265 -8.67 11.32 12.85
CA TYR A 265 -7.73 11.68 11.80
C TYR A 265 -6.32 11.97 12.34
N GLN A 266 -6.20 12.39 13.59
CA GLN A 266 -4.94 12.61 14.29
C GLN A 266 -4.17 11.31 14.58
N GLU A 267 -4.82 10.15 14.55
CA GLU A 267 -4.15 8.85 14.68
C GLU A 267 -3.45 8.43 13.37
N VAL A 268 -3.84 9.04 12.24
CA VAL A 268 -3.29 8.71 10.91
C VAL A 268 -2.11 9.62 10.61
N ARG A 269 -0.94 9.23 11.10
CA ARG A 269 0.33 9.96 10.99
C ARG A 269 1.45 9.03 10.51
N PRO A 270 1.54 8.77 9.20
CA PRO A 270 2.60 7.96 8.61
C PRO A 270 4.01 8.45 9.01
N VAL A 271 4.22 9.76 9.08
CA VAL A 271 5.51 10.34 9.46
C VAL A 271 6.03 9.84 10.82
N ASP A 272 5.14 9.55 11.77
CA ASP A 272 5.56 9.06 13.09
C ASP A 272 6.13 7.63 13.04
N ALA A 273 5.74 6.83 12.05
CA ALA A 273 6.28 5.49 11.84
C ALA A 273 7.73 5.51 11.36
N LEU A 274 8.16 6.62 10.75
CA LEU A 274 9.49 6.75 10.15
C LEU A 274 10.59 7.13 11.14
N LYS A 275 10.23 7.59 12.34
CA LYS A 275 11.20 8.02 13.37
C LYS A 275 12.21 6.93 13.77
N GLU A 276 11.82 5.67 13.68
CA GLU A 276 12.66 4.51 14.00
C GLU A 276 12.83 3.57 12.79
N ASN A 277 12.37 3.97 11.60
CA ASN A 277 12.49 3.16 10.40
C ASN A 277 13.94 3.06 9.93
N GLN A 278 14.35 1.84 9.53
CA GLN A 278 15.66 1.55 8.93
C GLN A 278 15.52 1.00 7.50
N VAL A 279 14.31 0.65 7.08
CA VAL A 279 14.06 0.14 5.73
C VAL A 279 14.30 1.27 4.73
N PRO A 280 15.04 1.04 3.64
CA PRO A 280 15.24 2.03 2.58
C PRO A 280 13.91 2.45 1.94
N ILE A 281 13.74 3.74 1.69
CA ILE A 281 12.52 4.28 1.07
C ILE A 281 12.87 5.19 -0.11
N CYS A 282 12.23 4.93 -1.26
CA CYS A 282 12.20 5.83 -2.40
C CYS A 282 10.87 6.58 -2.42
N PHE A 283 10.92 7.90 -2.27
CA PHE A 283 9.75 8.78 -2.38
C PHE A 283 9.66 9.31 -3.82
N MET A 284 8.52 9.08 -4.46
CA MET A 284 8.17 9.54 -5.80
C MET A 284 6.97 10.48 -5.69
N HIS A 285 7.04 11.71 -6.24
CA HIS A 285 5.94 12.66 -6.07
C HIS A 285 5.85 13.66 -7.22
N GLY A 286 4.65 13.96 -7.66
CA GLY A 286 4.40 15.05 -8.61
C GLY A 286 4.59 16.41 -7.95
N ARG A 287 5.35 17.32 -8.60
CA ARG A 287 5.61 18.65 -8.06
C ARG A 287 4.36 19.53 -8.03
N GLU A 288 3.45 19.33 -8.97
CA GLU A 288 2.17 20.03 -9.05
C GLU A 288 1.02 19.29 -8.36
N ASP A 289 1.32 18.33 -7.48
CA ASP A 289 0.28 17.64 -6.72
C ASP A 289 -0.50 18.64 -5.84
N THR A 290 -1.71 18.93 -6.29
CA THR A 290 -2.63 19.86 -5.60
C THR A 290 -3.48 19.18 -4.54
N PHE A 291 -3.51 17.82 -4.55
CA PHE A 291 -4.27 17.02 -3.59
C PHE A 291 -3.45 16.70 -2.34
N ILE A 292 -2.25 16.15 -2.51
CA ILE A 292 -1.27 15.93 -1.44
C ILE A 292 0.02 16.66 -1.85
N PRO A 293 0.33 17.82 -1.27
CA PRO A 293 1.54 18.55 -1.63
C PRO A 293 2.82 17.72 -1.42
N TYR A 294 3.76 17.79 -2.36
CA TYR A 294 5.01 17.01 -2.34
C TYR A 294 5.86 17.22 -1.07
N GLN A 295 5.64 18.33 -0.35
CA GLN A 295 6.27 18.60 0.95
C GLN A 295 5.97 17.51 1.99
N HIS A 296 4.89 16.73 1.83
CA HIS A 296 4.64 15.56 2.66
C HIS A 296 5.73 14.48 2.45
N SER A 297 6.17 14.24 1.22
CA SER A 297 7.27 13.32 0.92
C SER A 297 8.60 13.83 1.44
N GLU A 298 8.89 15.13 1.29
CA GLU A 298 10.10 15.75 1.85
C GLU A 298 10.13 15.60 3.38
N LEU A 299 9.03 15.90 4.09
CA LEU A 299 8.94 15.73 5.55
C LEU A 299 9.14 14.28 5.98
N MET A 300 8.58 13.32 5.24
CA MET A 300 8.76 11.90 5.52
C MET A 300 10.21 11.46 5.29
N ALA A 301 10.84 11.93 4.23
CA ALA A 301 12.24 11.66 3.92
C ALA A 301 13.20 12.24 4.97
N GLU A 302 12.95 13.46 5.45
CA GLU A 302 13.72 14.07 6.53
C GLU A 302 13.57 13.34 7.88
N THR A 303 12.43 12.64 8.07
CA THR A 303 12.11 11.97 9.34
C THR A 303 12.69 10.56 9.42
N THR A 304 12.78 9.84 8.29
CA THR A 304 13.26 8.46 8.29
C THR A 304 14.75 8.37 8.64
N LYS A 305 15.13 7.31 9.39
CA LYS A 305 16.54 7.02 9.70
C LYS A 305 17.19 6.10 8.68
N GLY A 306 16.38 5.35 7.93
CA GLY A 306 16.83 4.50 6.85
C GLY A 306 17.32 5.30 5.64
N TYR A 307 18.00 4.62 4.72
CA TYR A 307 18.38 5.23 3.45
C TYR A 307 17.13 5.74 2.70
N GLN A 308 17.23 6.92 2.10
CA GLN A 308 16.09 7.50 1.40
C GLN A 308 16.53 8.30 0.16
N GLU A 309 15.65 8.35 -0.83
CA GLU A 309 15.74 9.23 -2.00
C GLU A 309 14.38 9.90 -2.22
N VAL A 310 14.39 11.13 -2.74
CA VAL A 310 13.17 11.87 -3.12
C VAL A 310 13.31 12.27 -4.59
N HIS A 311 12.36 11.84 -5.40
CA HIS A 311 12.25 12.18 -6.81
C HIS A 311 10.95 12.95 -7.04
N LEU A 312 11.10 14.20 -7.50
CA LEU A 312 9.98 15.09 -7.79
C LEU A 312 9.84 15.24 -9.31
N TYR A 313 8.62 15.01 -9.81
CA TYR A 313 8.31 15.02 -11.24
C TYR A 313 7.57 16.30 -11.61
N GLU A 314 8.17 17.08 -12.52
CA GLU A 314 7.55 18.32 -13.02
C GLU A 314 6.28 18.01 -13.82
N ASP A 315 5.34 18.97 -13.90
CA ASP A 315 4.07 18.83 -14.62
C ASP A 315 3.21 17.60 -14.23
N ALA A 316 3.48 16.98 -13.07
CA ALA A 316 2.73 15.85 -12.55
C ALA A 316 1.87 16.27 -11.34
N ASP A 317 0.55 16.08 -11.46
CA ASP A 317 -0.42 16.21 -10.36
C ASP A 317 -0.51 14.87 -9.60
N HIS A 318 -1.45 14.74 -8.67
CA HIS A 318 -1.62 13.58 -7.78
C HIS A 318 -1.69 12.26 -8.54
N ALA A 319 -0.81 11.30 -8.18
CA ALA A 319 -0.70 9.96 -8.76
C ALA A 319 -0.35 9.92 -10.26
N LEU A 320 0.17 11.02 -10.82
CA LEU A 320 0.51 11.12 -12.25
C LEU A 320 2.02 11.08 -12.53
N SER A 321 2.89 10.89 -11.53
CA SER A 321 4.34 10.85 -11.71
C SER A 321 4.77 9.82 -12.76
N PHE A 322 4.31 8.58 -12.62
CA PHE A 322 4.61 7.52 -13.59
C PHE A 322 3.98 7.78 -14.97
N GLU A 323 2.73 8.26 -15.02
CA GLU A 323 2.03 8.48 -16.29
C GLU A 323 2.69 9.58 -17.13
N LYS A 324 3.20 10.63 -16.48
CA LYS A 324 3.84 11.77 -17.12
C LYS A 324 5.30 11.51 -17.48
N HIS A 325 6.01 10.78 -16.63
CA HIS A 325 7.45 10.57 -16.72
C HIS A 325 7.84 9.08 -16.65
N PRO A 326 7.26 8.19 -17.48
CA PRO A 326 7.44 6.74 -17.30
C PRO A 326 8.91 6.28 -17.40
N LYS A 327 9.72 6.89 -18.25
CA LYS A 327 11.15 6.54 -18.39
C LYS A 327 11.96 7.00 -17.19
N GLU A 328 11.82 8.26 -16.81
CA GLU A 328 12.52 8.83 -15.66
C GLU A 328 12.14 8.13 -14.37
N TYR A 329 10.85 7.80 -14.20
CA TYR A 329 10.36 7.03 -13.07
C TYR A 329 11.00 5.63 -13.01
N GLU A 330 11.06 4.93 -14.15
CA GLU A 330 11.71 3.62 -14.27
C GLU A 330 13.22 3.71 -13.97
N GLU A 331 13.91 4.71 -14.50
CA GLU A 331 15.35 4.93 -14.27
C GLU A 331 15.64 5.21 -12.79
N ASN A 332 14.87 6.09 -12.16
CA ASN A 332 15.00 6.42 -10.74
C ASN A 332 14.74 5.19 -9.86
N LEU A 333 13.69 4.42 -10.16
CA LEU A 333 13.37 3.19 -9.42
C LEU A 333 14.49 2.16 -9.55
N LYS A 334 15.01 1.91 -10.76
CA LYS A 334 16.11 0.98 -11.00
C LYS A 334 17.37 1.39 -10.24
N ALA A 335 17.75 2.66 -10.33
CA ALA A 335 18.92 3.18 -9.63
C ALA A 335 18.81 3.03 -8.12
N PHE A 336 17.63 3.30 -7.55
CA PHE A 336 17.36 3.07 -6.13
C PHE A 336 17.49 1.59 -5.76
N LEU A 337 16.85 0.67 -6.52
CA LEU A 337 16.89 -0.76 -6.25
C LEU A 337 18.30 -1.34 -6.36
N GLU A 338 19.09 -0.94 -7.37
CA GLU A 338 20.50 -1.32 -7.50
C GLU A 338 21.33 -0.89 -6.30
N LYS A 339 21.07 0.29 -5.76
CA LYS A 339 21.80 0.85 -4.63
C LYS A 339 21.49 0.17 -3.29
N VAL A 340 20.26 -0.27 -3.09
CA VAL A 340 19.82 -0.84 -1.80
C VAL A 340 19.86 -2.37 -1.76
N LEU A 341 19.87 -3.02 -2.91
CA LEU A 341 19.86 -4.48 -3.01
C LEU A 341 21.19 -5.05 -3.52
N GLY A 342 22.05 -4.23 -4.12
CA GLY A 342 23.38 -4.60 -4.62
C GLY A 342 23.34 -5.18 -6.02
#